data_7a5286f586a3896f0c802ede9e9d0a09
#
_entry.id   7a5286f586a3896f0c802ede9e9d0a09
#
_cell.length_a   1.000
_cell.length_b   1.000
_cell.length_c   1.000
_cell.angle_alpha   90.00
_cell.angle_beta   90.00
_cell.angle_gamma   90.00
#
_symmetry.space_group_name_H-M   'P 1'
#
loop_
_entity.id
_entity.type
_entity.pdbx_description
1 polymer ?
#
loop_
_entity_poly.entity_id
_entity_poly.type
_entity_poly.pdbx_seq_one_letter_code
_entity_poly.pdbx_strand_id
1 'polypeptide(L)'
;MKEITIVGGGLAGLALGIGLRNYNVPCVLYEKNKYPRHRVCGEFISGVSKDTLKRLGLLETLSDCCSVPRVKWFIKNRKIFEMDFDSKGMGISRHSLDRMLAELFVAKGGKIINKRYESDHNKEGLVSAVGKSLNNGGKWIGLSMHLKGTNIMDLEMHSGIHGYVGLSPVEDEKINLTGLFFKNPKVRGRGKNLL
;
A
#
# COMPACT_ATOMS: atom_id res chain seq x y z
N MET A 1 -14.69 27.20 -9.64
CA MET A 1 -14.85 25.72 -9.46
C MET A 1 -14.84 25.45 -7.98
N LYS A 2 -15.75 24.61 -7.46
CA LYS A 2 -15.84 24.29 -6.04
C LYS A 2 -14.65 23.43 -5.60
N GLU A 3 -14.06 23.72 -4.45
CA GLU A 3 -12.96 22.92 -3.89
C GLU A 3 -13.47 21.55 -3.41
N ILE A 4 -12.75 20.46 -3.77
CA ILE A 4 -13.04 19.11 -3.34
C ILE A 4 -12.28 18.82 -2.04
N THR A 5 -12.99 18.31 -1.05
CA THR A 5 -12.41 17.87 0.23
C THR A 5 -12.22 16.36 0.20
N ILE A 6 -10.97 15.89 0.35
CA ILE A 6 -10.61 14.47 0.41
C ILE A 6 -10.29 14.12 1.87
N VAL A 7 -10.97 13.12 2.40
CA VAL A 7 -10.74 12.64 3.77
C VAL A 7 -10.04 11.29 3.72
N GLY A 8 -8.80 11.24 4.18
CA GLY A 8 -7.92 10.08 4.18
C GLY A 8 -6.82 10.16 3.13
N GLY A 9 -5.58 10.31 3.60
CA GLY A 9 -4.35 10.40 2.80
C GLY A 9 -3.66 9.07 2.58
N GLY A 10 -4.42 8.00 2.33
CA GLY A 10 -3.89 6.75 1.79
C GLY A 10 -3.72 6.83 0.27
N LEU A 11 -3.35 5.69 -0.35
CA LEU A 11 -3.11 5.62 -1.80
C LEU A 11 -4.29 6.15 -2.61
N ALA A 12 -5.52 5.77 -2.23
CA ALA A 12 -6.73 6.20 -2.94
C ALA A 12 -6.94 7.72 -2.88
N GLY A 13 -6.80 8.32 -1.68
CA GLY A 13 -6.98 9.77 -1.51
C GLY A 13 -5.89 10.58 -2.21
N LEU A 14 -4.63 10.16 -2.11
CA LEU A 14 -3.52 10.82 -2.79
C LEU A 14 -3.64 10.69 -4.32
N ALA A 15 -3.92 9.50 -4.85
CA ALA A 15 -4.10 9.29 -6.28
C ALA A 15 -5.28 10.10 -6.84
N LEU A 16 -6.41 10.15 -6.12
CA LEU A 16 -7.54 11.00 -6.47
C LEU A 16 -7.14 12.48 -6.49
N GLY A 17 -6.47 12.95 -5.44
CA GLY A 17 -6.02 14.33 -5.35
C GLY A 17 -5.09 14.72 -6.48
N ILE A 18 -4.11 13.88 -6.81
CA ILE A 18 -3.19 14.08 -7.94
C ILE A 18 -3.99 14.13 -9.26
N GLY A 19 -4.91 13.19 -9.47
CA GLY A 19 -5.77 13.17 -10.65
C GLY A 19 -6.60 14.44 -10.78
N LEU A 20 -7.23 14.91 -9.72
CA LEU A 20 -7.99 16.17 -9.71
C LEU A 20 -7.11 17.38 -10.04
N ARG A 21 -5.89 17.43 -9.48
CA ARG A 21 -4.94 18.51 -9.76
C ARG A 21 -4.42 18.50 -11.20
N ASN A 22 -4.34 17.34 -11.85
CA ASN A 22 -4.03 17.27 -13.28
C ASN A 22 -5.08 17.97 -14.16
N TYR A 23 -6.33 18.08 -13.68
CA TYR A 23 -7.42 18.81 -14.33
C TYR A 23 -7.65 20.21 -13.72
N ASN A 24 -6.70 20.73 -12.93
CA ASN A 24 -6.80 22.02 -12.25
C ASN A 24 -8.00 22.14 -11.28
N VAL A 25 -8.57 21.02 -10.83
CA VAL A 25 -9.64 21.03 -9.82
C VAL A 25 -9.01 21.32 -8.44
N PRO A 26 -9.42 22.41 -7.76
CA PRO A 26 -8.90 22.71 -6.43
C PRO A 26 -9.33 21.61 -5.43
N CYS A 27 -8.39 21.13 -4.64
CA CYS A 27 -8.69 20.13 -3.63
C CYS A 27 -7.78 20.22 -2.41
N VAL A 28 -8.37 19.88 -1.26
CA VAL A 28 -7.70 19.78 0.03
C VAL A 28 -7.84 18.36 0.56
N LEU A 29 -6.75 17.82 1.13
CA LEU A 29 -6.70 16.47 1.67
C LEU A 29 -6.45 16.51 3.18
N TYR A 30 -7.34 15.86 3.94
CA TYR A 30 -7.20 15.68 5.39
C TYR A 30 -6.61 14.31 5.69
N GLU A 31 -5.46 14.28 6.37
CA GLU A 31 -4.82 13.06 6.87
C GLU A 31 -4.33 13.28 8.29
N LYS A 32 -4.79 12.44 9.21
CA LYS A 32 -4.45 12.56 10.64
C LYS A 32 -2.99 12.24 10.96
N ASN A 33 -2.32 11.44 10.13
CA ASN A 33 -0.93 11.05 10.34
C ASN A 33 -0.02 11.84 9.41
N LYS A 34 1.24 11.98 9.82
CA LYS A 34 2.29 12.60 8.98
C LYS A 34 2.85 11.58 7.99
N TYR A 35 3.41 12.06 6.89
CA TYR A 35 4.23 11.31 5.95
C TYR A 35 5.72 11.52 6.27
N PRO A 36 6.60 10.54 5.95
CA PRO A 36 6.27 9.16 5.54
C PRO A 36 5.84 8.28 6.73
N ARG A 37 5.20 7.14 6.44
CA ARG A 37 4.79 6.20 7.49
C ARG A 37 4.81 4.76 7.01
N HIS A 38 5.08 3.84 7.92
CA HIS A 38 4.94 2.41 7.66
C HIS A 38 3.48 1.95 7.82
N ARG A 39 3.10 0.98 7.01
CA ARG A 39 1.80 0.30 7.07
C ARG A 39 2.01 -1.18 6.84
N VAL A 40 1.25 -2.01 7.52
CA VAL A 40 1.19 -3.44 7.19
C VAL A 40 0.56 -3.58 5.81
N CYS A 41 1.38 -4.01 4.84
CA CYS A 41 1.03 -4.09 3.43
C CYS A 41 1.95 -5.07 2.72
N GLY A 42 1.48 -5.71 1.65
CA GLY A 42 2.31 -6.53 0.75
C GLY A 42 3.34 -5.73 -0.04
N GLU A 43 3.18 -4.40 -0.10
CA GLU A 43 4.07 -3.48 -0.80
C GLU A 43 4.31 -3.87 -2.26
N PHE A 44 3.25 -4.37 -2.88
CA PHE A 44 3.21 -4.87 -4.23
C PHE A 44 2.00 -4.30 -4.98
N ILE A 45 2.22 -3.81 -6.19
CA ILE A 45 1.19 -3.25 -7.07
C ILE A 45 1.15 -4.09 -8.35
N SER A 46 -0.03 -4.60 -8.71
CA SER A 46 -0.28 -5.31 -9.96
C SER A 46 -1.63 -4.94 -10.56
N GLY A 47 -1.85 -5.30 -11.81
CA GLY A 47 -3.13 -5.12 -12.49
C GLY A 47 -3.47 -3.67 -12.86
N VAL A 48 -2.52 -2.74 -12.73
CA VAL A 48 -2.66 -1.35 -13.14
C VAL A 48 -2.00 -1.14 -14.50
N SER A 49 -2.75 -0.62 -15.48
CA SER A 49 -2.20 -0.35 -16.81
C SER A 49 -1.32 0.91 -16.82
N LYS A 50 -0.31 0.93 -17.70
CA LYS A 50 0.52 2.12 -17.93
C LYS A 50 -0.32 3.34 -18.32
N ASP A 51 -1.39 3.16 -19.10
CA ASP A 51 -2.29 4.25 -19.48
C ASP A 51 -3.04 4.83 -18.29
N THR A 52 -3.44 4.00 -17.33
CA THR A 52 -4.05 4.47 -16.09
C THR A 52 -3.05 5.29 -15.28
N LEU A 53 -1.82 4.80 -15.12
CA LEU A 53 -0.75 5.52 -14.42
C LEU A 53 -0.43 6.85 -15.12
N LYS A 54 -0.37 6.86 -16.46
CA LYS A 54 -0.13 8.07 -17.25
C LYS A 54 -1.24 9.10 -17.05
N ARG A 55 -2.51 8.68 -17.15
CA ARG A 55 -3.67 9.58 -16.92
C ARG A 55 -3.70 10.15 -15.50
N LEU A 56 -3.27 9.39 -14.51
CA LEU A 56 -3.13 9.86 -13.14
C LEU A 56 -1.87 10.72 -12.92
N GLY A 57 -0.93 10.77 -13.89
CA GLY A 57 0.35 11.45 -13.75
C GLY A 57 1.30 10.75 -12.77
N LEU A 58 1.18 9.43 -12.64
CA LEU A 58 1.95 8.61 -11.70
C LEU A 58 3.01 7.75 -12.40
N LEU A 59 3.03 7.70 -13.73
CA LEU A 59 3.90 6.80 -14.48
C LEU A 59 5.39 7.04 -14.17
N GLU A 60 5.82 8.30 -14.21
CA GLU A 60 7.22 8.69 -13.93
C GLU A 60 7.56 8.50 -12.43
N THR A 61 6.61 8.81 -11.54
CA THR A 61 6.79 8.63 -10.09
C THR A 61 7.06 7.17 -9.70
N LEU A 62 6.51 6.23 -10.48
CA LEU A 62 6.63 4.79 -10.22
C LEU A 62 7.65 4.11 -11.15
N SER A 63 8.44 4.85 -11.94
CA SER A 63 9.43 4.28 -12.87
C SER A 63 10.53 3.48 -12.18
N ASP A 64 10.93 3.91 -10.99
CA ASP A 64 12.06 3.34 -10.24
C ASP A 64 11.63 2.24 -9.24
N CYS A 65 10.36 1.81 -9.30
CA CYS A 65 9.88 0.68 -8.51
C CYS A 65 10.58 -0.61 -8.91
N CYS A 66 10.80 -1.51 -7.95
CA CYS A 66 11.31 -2.84 -8.23
C CYS A 66 10.39 -3.58 -9.18
N SER A 67 10.94 -4.10 -10.27
CA SER A 67 10.19 -4.91 -11.23
C SER A 67 9.98 -6.31 -10.68
N VAL A 68 8.73 -6.77 -10.61
CA VAL A 68 8.35 -8.10 -10.12
C VAL A 68 7.70 -8.85 -11.29
N PRO A 69 8.42 -9.78 -11.95
CA PRO A 69 7.94 -10.40 -13.18
C PRO A 69 6.86 -11.46 -12.95
N ARG A 70 6.90 -12.17 -11.83
CA ARG A 70 6.03 -13.33 -11.60
C ARG A 70 5.61 -13.49 -10.15
N VAL A 71 4.62 -14.35 -9.92
CA VAL A 71 4.22 -14.85 -8.61
C VAL A 71 4.56 -16.34 -8.47
N LYS A 72 5.09 -16.72 -7.30
CA LYS A 72 5.31 -18.11 -6.88
C LYS A 72 4.51 -18.37 -5.61
N TRP A 73 3.85 -19.53 -5.55
CA TRP A 73 3.07 -19.92 -4.38
C TRP A 73 3.59 -21.23 -3.80
N PHE A 74 3.76 -21.24 -2.49
CA PHE A 74 4.32 -22.38 -1.76
C PHE A 74 3.37 -22.85 -0.64
N ILE A 75 3.29 -24.15 -0.45
CA ILE A 75 2.68 -24.80 0.72
C ILE A 75 3.71 -25.82 1.27
N LYS A 76 4.03 -25.73 2.56
CA LYS A 76 5.02 -26.60 3.20
C LYS A 76 6.35 -26.68 2.41
N ASN A 77 6.87 -25.53 2.01
CA ASN A 77 8.08 -25.36 1.20
C ASN A 77 8.04 -26.03 -0.21
N ARG A 78 6.89 -26.54 -0.64
CA ARG A 78 6.71 -27.06 -1.98
C ARG A 78 6.04 -25.99 -2.86
N LYS A 79 6.69 -25.63 -3.97
CA LYS A 79 6.07 -24.77 -4.98
C LYS A 79 4.88 -25.47 -5.61
N ILE A 80 3.70 -24.89 -5.50
CA ILE A 80 2.45 -25.42 -6.02
C ILE A 80 1.93 -24.65 -7.22
N PHE A 81 2.39 -23.41 -7.41
CA PHE A 81 1.94 -22.55 -8.49
C PHE A 81 3.02 -21.54 -8.85
N GLU A 82 3.12 -21.22 -10.13
CA GLU A 82 3.97 -20.16 -10.67
C GLU A 82 3.28 -19.56 -11.91
N MET A 83 3.30 -18.23 -12.04
CA MET A 83 2.72 -17.52 -13.17
C MET A 83 3.47 -16.22 -13.42
N ASP A 84 3.77 -15.94 -14.67
CA ASP A 84 4.27 -14.63 -15.08
C ASP A 84 3.09 -13.64 -15.10
N PHE A 85 3.34 -12.38 -14.73
CA PHE A 85 2.35 -11.32 -14.86
C PHE A 85 2.31 -10.81 -16.31
N ASP A 86 1.13 -10.59 -16.87
CA ASP A 86 0.94 -9.97 -18.21
C ASP A 86 1.63 -8.62 -18.31
N SER A 87 1.56 -7.85 -17.23
CA SER A 87 2.37 -6.66 -16.99
C SER A 87 3.12 -6.83 -15.68
N LYS A 88 4.44 -6.60 -15.71
CA LYS A 88 5.26 -6.73 -14.50
C LYS A 88 4.66 -5.97 -13.35
N GLY A 89 4.60 -6.63 -12.19
CA GLY A 89 4.25 -5.99 -10.94
C GLY A 89 5.32 -5.00 -10.49
N MET A 90 4.95 -4.12 -9.58
CA MET A 90 5.82 -3.09 -9.02
C MET A 90 5.93 -3.29 -7.51
N GLY A 91 7.15 -3.50 -7.02
CA GLY A 91 7.47 -3.54 -5.61
C GLY A 91 7.97 -2.18 -5.13
N ILE A 92 7.33 -1.64 -4.10
CA ILE A 92 7.71 -0.36 -3.49
C ILE A 92 7.15 -0.29 -2.07
N SER A 93 7.99 0.16 -1.13
CA SER A 93 7.54 0.30 0.26
C SER A 93 6.44 1.37 0.39
N ARG A 94 5.51 1.14 1.31
CA ARG A 94 4.48 2.14 1.64
C ARG A 94 5.09 3.42 2.21
N HIS A 95 6.24 3.30 2.86
CA HIS A 95 6.99 4.46 3.34
C HIS A 95 7.40 5.38 2.18
N SER A 96 8.01 4.84 1.15
CA SER A 96 8.44 5.58 -0.03
C SER A 96 7.25 6.01 -0.89
N LEU A 97 6.34 5.11 -1.19
CA LEU A 97 5.18 5.39 -2.04
C LEU A 97 4.28 6.49 -1.47
N ASP A 98 3.89 6.39 -0.18
CA ASP A 98 3.02 7.39 0.45
C ASP A 98 3.71 8.77 0.48
N ARG A 99 5.04 8.82 0.70
CA ARG A 99 5.83 10.06 0.64
C ARG A 99 5.82 10.66 -0.76
N MET A 100 6.22 9.89 -1.77
CA MET A 100 6.31 10.36 -3.17
C MET A 100 4.97 10.90 -3.67
N LEU A 101 3.87 10.21 -3.36
CA LEU A 101 2.53 10.66 -3.75
C LEU A 101 2.12 11.94 -3.00
N ALA A 102 2.44 12.07 -1.72
CA ALA A 102 2.15 13.29 -0.97
C ALA A 102 2.95 14.50 -1.49
N GLU A 103 4.23 14.32 -1.77
CA GLU A 103 5.10 15.34 -2.37
C GLU A 103 4.58 15.76 -3.76
N LEU A 104 4.22 14.79 -4.61
CA LEU A 104 3.65 15.06 -5.93
C LEU A 104 2.30 15.81 -5.85
N PHE A 105 1.44 15.44 -4.92
CA PHE A 105 0.17 16.11 -4.70
C PHE A 105 0.37 17.59 -4.33
N VAL A 106 1.30 17.87 -3.42
CA VAL A 106 1.66 19.24 -3.01
C VAL A 106 2.31 20.01 -4.16
N ALA A 107 3.24 19.39 -4.90
CA ALA A 107 3.89 19.99 -6.07
C ALA A 107 2.89 20.40 -7.16
N LYS A 108 1.78 19.67 -7.29
CA LYS A 108 0.66 20.02 -8.20
C LYS A 108 -0.30 21.07 -7.62
N GLY A 109 0.03 21.68 -6.48
CA GLY A 109 -0.79 22.71 -5.83
C GLY A 109 -1.94 22.15 -4.99
N GLY A 110 -1.88 20.87 -4.61
CA GLY A 110 -2.79 20.30 -3.59
C GLY A 110 -2.37 20.74 -2.19
N LYS A 111 -3.33 20.80 -1.28
CA LYS A 111 -3.09 21.16 0.13
C LYS A 111 -3.33 19.96 1.04
N ILE A 112 -2.36 19.61 1.88
CA ILE A 112 -2.51 18.57 2.92
C ILE A 112 -2.72 19.25 4.28
N ILE A 113 -3.77 18.83 4.98
CA ILE A 113 -4.06 19.24 6.37
C ILE A 113 -3.84 18.02 7.25
N ASN A 114 -2.79 18.08 8.09
CA ASN A 114 -2.46 16.99 9.02
C ASN A 114 -3.35 17.03 10.27
N LYS A 115 -4.65 16.80 10.06
CA LYS A 115 -5.67 16.69 11.11
C LYS A 115 -6.70 15.63 10.76
N ARG A 116 -7.39 15.10 11.77
CA ARG A 116 -8.62 14.35 11.56
C ARG A 116 -9.68 15.31 11.01
N TYR A 117 -10.46 14.85 10.03
CA TYR A 117 -11.62 15.59 9.55
C TYR A 117 -12.78 15.44 10.55
N GLU A 118 -13.32 16.53 11.03
CA GLU A 118 -14.32 16.55 12.11
C GLU A 118 -15.63 17.25 11.70
N SER A 119 -15.70 17.70 10.44
CA SER A 119 -16.89 18.38 9.93
C SER A 119 -17.89 17.39 9.32
N ASP A 120 -19.04 17.92 8.85
CA ASP A 120 -20.12 17.15 8.24
C ASP A 120 -19.61 16.25 7.10
N HIS A 121 -19.87 14.96 7.24
CA HIS A 121 -19.49 13.95 6.26
C HIS A 121 -20.45 13.87 5.04
N ASN A 122 -21.58 14.57 5.09
CA ASN A 122 -22.56 14.66 4.00
C ASN A 122 -22.38 15.93 3.14
N LYS A 123 -21.30 16.67 3.34
CA LYS A 123 -21.04 17.90 2.58
C LYS A 123 -20.80 17.57 1.10
N GLU A 124 -21.45 18.31 0.22
CA GLU A 124 -21.21 18.25 -1.23
C GLU A 124 -19.75 18.56 -1.57
N GLY A 125 -19.13 17.78 -2.43
CA GLY A 125 -17.71 17.88 -2.79
C GLY A 125 -16.77 17.20 -1.78
N LEU A 126 -17.31 16.42 -0.84
CA LEU A 126 -16.50 15.61 0.08
C LEU A 126 -16.37 14.18 -0.45
N VAL A 127 -15.13 13.67 -0.46
CA VAL A 127 -14.81 12.29 -0.84
C VAL A 127 -14.15 11.58 0.34
N SER A 128 -14.75 10.48 0.80
CA SER A 128 -14.21 9.65 1.86
C SER A 128 -13.26 8.59 1.31
N ALA A 129 -11.98 8.67 1.66
CA ALA A 129 -10.91 7.72 1.32
C ALA A 129 -10.20 7.17 2.57
N VAL A 130 -10.92 7.06 3.69
CA VAL A 130 -10.37 6.66 5.00
C VAL A 130 -9.91 5.21 5.07
N GLY A 131 -10.26 4.39 4.08
CA GLY A 131 -9.96 2.97 4.05
C GLY A 131 -10.84 2.16 4.99
N LYS A 132 -10.43 0.91 5.23
CA LYS A 132 -11.16 0.00 6.12
C LYS A 132 -10.97 0.40 7.59
N SER A 133 -12.06 0.52 8.31
CA SER A 133 -12.02 0.64 9.77
C SER A 133 -11.55 -0.69 10.40
N LEU A 134 -10.59 -0.61 11.31
CA LEU A 134 -10.18 -1.77 12.10
C LEU A 134 -11.19 -1.98 13.22
N ASN A 135 -12.00 -3.02 13.12
CA ASN A 135 -12.82 -3.48 14.24
C ASN A 135 -11.91 -4.12 15.29
N ASN A 136 -11.94 -3.59 16.52
CA ASN A 136 -11.25 -4.14 17.68
C ASN A 136 -11.85 -5.50 18.05
N GLY A 137 -11.44 -6.57 17.47
CA GLY A 137 -11.97 -7.92 17.67
C GLY A 137 -11.63 -8.90 16.57
N GLY A 138 -10.87 -8.44 15.58
CA GLY A 138 -10.41 -9.30 14.48
C GLY A 138 -9.62 -10.50 14.98
N LYS A 139 -9.93 -11.68 14.44
CA LYS A 139 -9.22 -12.93 14.72
C LYS A 139 -7.86 -13.03 14.02
N TRP A 140 -7.48 -12.00 13.26
CA TRP A 140 -6.27 -11.98 12.45
C TRP A 140 -5.32 -10.86 12.88
N ILE A 141 -4.02 -11.14 12.82
CA ILE A 141 -2.94 -10.17 13.05
C ILE A 141 -2.15 -10.05 11.76
N GLY A 142 -2.01 -8.82 11.26
CA GLY A 142 -1.08 -8.49 10.18
C GLY A 142 0.25 -8.01 10.74
N LEU A 143 1.34 -8.54 10.23
CA LEU A 143 2.72 -8.13 10.56
C LEU A 143 3.47 -7.84 9.27
N SER A 144 4.40 -6.89 9.32
CA SER A 144 5.25 -6.55 8.19
C SER A 144 6.63 -6.11 8.71
N MET A 145 7.66 -6.47 7.97
CA MET A 145 9.05 -6.04 8.22
C MET A 145 9.84 -6.01 6.92
N HIS A 146 10.90 -5.22 6.89
CA HIS A 146 11.86 -5.24 5.79
C HIS A 146 13.09 -6.06 6.16
N LEU A 147 13.53 -6.91 5.24
CA LEU A 147 14.72 -7.75 5.35
C LEU A 147 15.79 -7.26 4.39
N LYS A 148 17.06 -7.44 4.75
CA LYS A 148 18.24 -7.27 3.88
C LYS A 148 19.02 -8.58 3.81
N GLY A 149 19.86 -8.70 2.76
CA GLY A 149 20.74 -9.86 2.62
C GLY A 149 20.06 -11.10 2.03
N THR A 150 18.86 -10.96 1.51
CA THR A 150 18.18 -11.99 0.70
C THR A 150 17.94 -11.43 -0.70
N ASN A 151 17.99 -12.30 -1.71
CA ASN A 151 17.74 -11.89 -3.09
C ASN A 151 16.50 -12.63 -3.62
N ILE A 152 15.37 -11.97 -3.59
CA ILE A 152 14.10 -12.45 -4.14
C ILE A 152 13.69 -11.46 -5.24
N MET A 153 13.46 -11.94 -6.45
CA MET A 153 13.06 -11.13 -7.60
C MET A 153 11.56 -11.22 -7.90
N ASP A 154 10.91 -12.25 -7.41
CA ASP A 154 9.50 -12.56 -7.66
C ASP A 154 8.65 -12.27 -6.43
N LEU A 155 7.33 -12.15 -6.61
CA LEU A 155 6.40 -12.21 -5.49
C LEU A 155 6.30 -13.67 -5.00
N GLU A 156 6.65 -13.92 -3.75
CA GLU A 156 6.48 -15.24 -3.16
C GLU A 156 5.37 -15.23 -2.12
N MET A 157 4.48 -16.21 -2.22
CA MET A 157 3.38 -16.44 -1.28
C MET A 157 3.56 -17.79 -0.60
N HIS A 158 3.72 -17.81 0.72
CA HIS A 158 3.88 -19.01 1.53
C HIS A 158 2.67 -19.19 2.43
N SER A 159 1.87 -20.21 2.15
CA SER A 159 0.66 -20.50 2.92
C SER A 159 0.88 -21.59 3.95
N GLY A 160 0.36 -21.38 5.15
CA GLY A 160 0.31 -22.31 6.26
C GLY A 160 -1.12 -22.51 6.78
N ILE A 161 -1.29 -23.37 7.79
CA ILE A 161 -2.61 -23.71 8.35
C ILE A 161 -3.27 -22.49 9.02
N HIS A 162 -2.49 -21.63 9.64
CA HIS A 162 -3.01 -20.51 10.43
C HIS A 162 -2.67 -19.13 9.84
N GLY A 163 -2.23 -19.07 8.59
CA GLY A 163 -1.90 -17.81 7.96
C GLY A 163 -1.09 -17.96 6.69
N TYR A 164 -0.61 -16.85 6.20
CA TYR A 164 0.30 -16.81 5.07
C TYR A 164 1.34 -15.71 5.25
N VAL A 165 2.45 -15.85 4.54
CA VAL A 165 3.51 -14.83 4.41
C VAL A 165 3.71 -14.53 2.94
N GLY A 166 3.81 -13.26 2.60
CA GLY A 166 4.22 -12.77 1.29
C GLY A 166 5.60 -12.11 1.38
N LEU A 167 6.39 -12.32 0.36
CA LEU A 167 7.70 -11.71 0.17
C LEU A 167 7.68 -10.95 -1.17
N SER A 168 8.05 -9.68 -1.13
CA SER A 168 8.12 -8.83 -2.33
C SER A 168 9.38 -7.97 -2.29
N PRO A 169 10.16 -7.89 -3.39
CA PRO A 169 11.26 -6.95 -3.44
C PRO A 169 10.74 -5.51 -3.38
N VAL A 170 11.45 -4.68 -2.67
CA VAL A 170 11.22 -3.23 -2.60
C VAL A 170 12.54 -2.49 -2.79
N GLU A 171 12.54 -1.16 -2.78
CA GLU A 171 13.73 -0.34 -2.97
C GLU A 171 14.85 -0.64 -1.97
N ASP A 172 16.08 -0.20 -2.26
CA ASP A 172 17.30 -0.33 -1.44
C ASP A 172 17.71 -1.79 -1.19
N GLU A 173 17.48 -2.69 -2.14
CA GLU A 173 17.82 -4.12 -2.03
C GLU A 173 17.14 -4.78 -0.80
N LYS A 174 15.98 -4.30 -0.43
CA LYS A 174 15.17 -4.85 0.66
C LYS A 174 14.08 -5.76 0.12
N ILE A 175 13.66 -6.67 0.98
CA ILE A 175 12.48 -7.50 0.78
C ILE A 175 11.46 -7.11 1.85
N ASN A 176 10.25 -6.77 1.43
CA ASN A 176 9.12 -6.70 2.35
C ASN A 176 8.63 -8.11 2.65
N LEU A 177 8.70 -8.49 3.90
CA LEU A 177 8.06 -9.69 4.43
C LEU A 177 6.80 -9.24 5.14
N THR A 178 5.64 -9.66 4.66
CA THR A 178 4.36 -9.36 5.29
C THR A 178 3.54 -10.63 5.47
N GLY A 179 2.79 -10.73 6.55
CA GLY A 179 1.96 -11.89 6.80
C GLY A 179 0.68 -11.56 7.53
N LEU A 180 -0.29 -12.45 7.37
CA LEU A 180 -1.56 -12.42 8.07
C LEU A 180 -1.73 -13.75 8.83
N PHE A 181 -1.87 -13.65 10.14
CA PHE A 181 -1.89 -14.80 11.04
C PHE A 181 -3.19 -14.85 11.83
N PHE A 182 -3.77 -16.03 11.95
CA PHE A 182 -4.95 -16.26 12.77
C PHE A 182 -4.55 -16.28 14.26
N LYS A 183 -5.22 -15.46 15.08
CA LYS A 183 -5.02 -15.45 16.54
C LYS A 183 -5.46 -16.78 17.13
N ASN A 184 -4.53 -17.59 17.58
CA ASN A 184 -4.85 -18.80 18.34
C ASN A 184 -4.77 -18.47 19.85
N PRO A 185 -5.88 -18.47 20.59
CA PRO A 185 -5.88 -18.14 22.02
C PRO A 185 -5.10 -19.16 22.87
N LYS A 186 -4.82 -20.36 22.33
CA LYS A 186 -4.02 -21.40 23.00
C LYS A 186 -2.52 -21.16 22.85
N VAL A 187 -2.07 -20.33 21.91
CA VAL A 187 -0.66 -19.99 21.72
C VAL A 187 -0.34 -18.70 22.49
N ARG A 188 0.01 -18.84 23.76
CA ARG A 188 0.57 -17.76 24.57
C ARG A 188 2.08 -17.74 24.37
N GLY A 189 2.58 -17.10 23.32
CA GLY A 189 4.03 -16.92 23.08
C GLY A 189 4.35 -15.44 22.84
N ARG A 190 5.46 -14.99 23.43
CA ARG A 190 6.11 -13.75 22.98
C ARG A 190 6.60 -14.02 21.56
N GLY A 191 6.27 -13.20 20.59
CA GLY A 191 6.42 -13.29 19.13
C GLY A 191 7.55 -14.09 18.46
N LYS A 192 8.46 -14.71 19.22
CA LYS A 192 9.57 -15.55 18.72
C LYS A 192 9.15 -16.98 18.33
N ASN A 193 7.95 -17.43 18.69
CA ASN A 193 7.48 -18.81 18.45
C ASN A 193 6.27 -18.87 17.50
N LEU A 194 6.10 -17.88 16.60
CA LEU A 194 5.01 -17.82 15.64
C LEU A 194 5.41 -18.21 14.20
N LEU A 195 6.67 -18.62 14.03
CA LEU A 195 7.19 -19.13 12.75
C LEU A 195 7.32 -20.64 12.77
#